data_5f897593a9f9d3afc0df8fbd23e81900
#
_entry.id   5f897593a9f9d3afc0df8fbd23e81900
#
_cell.length_a   1.000
_cell.length_b   1.000
_cell.length_c   1.000
_cell.angle_alpha   90.00
_cell.angle_beta   90.00
_cell.angle_gamma   90.00
#
_symmetry.space_group_name_H-M   'P 1'
#
loop_
_entity.id
_entity.type
_entity.pdbx_description
1 polymer ?
#
loop_
_entity_poly.entity_id
_entity_poly.type
_entity_poly.pdbx_seq_one_letter_code
_entity_poly.pdbx_strand_id
1 'polypeptide(L)'
;AKRAVALIHEGKGDFLMKGKMETAQILKPAVNKETGLGTGRVMSHFVFDELPHYHKLLVTTDGGMMTYPTLEQKAQIIENTVETLKALGYENPKIAAVAAVEKVNPKMPETVEARELKEMNERGEIKDCVVEGPISLDIALDKECADIKGFESPVAGDADVILVPNIQVGNILGKSITIIAQGNMAGFVVGAQVPIVFCSRGSSAKEKFLSLALAAAVSAGKNK
;
A
#
# COMPACT_ATOMS: atom_id res chain seq x y z
N ALA A 1 -24.80 -2.66 0.52
CA ALA A 1 -23.50 -3.28 0.75
C ALA A 1 -23.58 -4.81 0.75
N LYS A 2 -24.41 -5.46 1.60
CA LYS A 2 -24.52 -6.94 1.64
C LYS A 2 -24.83 -7.56 0.26
N ARG A 3 -25.78 -7.00 -0.52
CA ARG A 3 -26.09 -7.49 -1.86
C ARG A 3 -24.91 -7.32 -2.82
N ALA A 4 -24.12 -6.25 -2.70
CA ALA A 4 -22.93 -6.05 -3.53
C ALA A 4 -21.86 -7.12 -3.23
N VAL A 5 -21.62 -7.45 -1.96
CA VAL A 5 -20.72 -8.55 -1.56
C VAL A 5 -21.22 -9.89 -2.12
N ALA A 6 -22.52 -10.17 -2.02
CA ALA A 6 -23.10 -11.38 -2.59
C ALA A 6 -22.91 -11.48 -4.12
N LEU A 7 -23.01 -10.36 -4.86
CA LEU A 7 -22.76 -10.34 -6.30
C LEU A 7 -21.31 -10.69 -6.65
N ILE A 8 -20.34 -10.33 -5.83
CA ILE A 8 -18.95 -10.76 -6.02
C ILE A 8 -18.85 -12.29 -5.87
N HIS A 9 -19.42 -12.86 -4.82
CA HIS A 9 -19.45 -14.33 -4.64
C HIS A 9 -20.18 -15.06 -5.78
N GLU A 10 -21.18 -14.43 -6.40
CA GLU A 10 -21.87 -14.95 -7.59
C GLU A 10 -21.04 -14.80 -8.87
N GLY A 11 -19.83 -14.25 -8.82
CA GLY A 11 -18.98 -13.97 -9.99
C GLY A 11 -19.52 -12.88 -10.93
N LYS A 12 -20.37 -11.98 -10.40
CA LYS A 12 -21.05 -10.91 -11.16
C LYS A 12 -20.39 -9.55 -10.99
N GLY A 13 -19.17 -9.51 -10.49
CA GLY A 13 -18.39 -8.29 -10.32
C GLY A 13 -16.93 -8.58 -9.99
N ASP A 14 -16.04 -7.81 -10.57
CA ASP A 14 -14.58 -7.97 -10.47
C ASP A 14 -13.95 -7.05 -9.44
N PHE A 15 -14.68 -6.04 -8.95
CA PHE A 15 -14.30 -5.14 -7.87
C PHE A 15 -15.53 -4.46 -7.27
N LEU A 16 -15.36 -3.88 -6.07
CA LEU A 16 -16.38 -3.06 -5.43
C LEU A 16 -15.96 -1.58 -5.41
N MET A 17 -16.92 -0.68 -5.53
CA MET A 17 -16.68 0.73 -5.25
C MET A 17 -17.67 1.27 -4.24
N LYS A 18 -17.17 1.99 -3.25
CA LYS A 18 -17.96 2.78 -2.33
C LYS A 18 -18.49 4.04 -3.02
N GLY A 19 -19.81 4.17 -3.11
CA GLY A 19 -20.47 5.40 -3.51
C GLY A 19 -20.59 6.41 -2.36
N LYS A 20 -21.68 7.19 -2.36
CA LYS A 20 -21.98 8.19 -1.35
C LYS A 20 -22.58 7.55 -0.09
N MET A 21 -21.77 6.77 0.62
CA MET A 21 -22.15 6.08 1.87
C MET A 21 -21.00 6.14 2.89
N GLU A 22 -21.29 5.87 4.16
CA GLU A 22 -20.28 5.74 5.21
C GLU A 22 -19.37 4.53 4.92
N THR A 23 -18.06 4.69 5.14
CA THR A 23 -17.07 3.61 4.90
C THR A 23 -17.40 2.37 5.72
N ALA A 24 -17.83 2.53 6.97
CA ALA A 24 -18.23 1.42 7.83
C ALA A 24 -19.39 0.59 7.27
N GLN A 25 -20.28 1.16 6.47
CA GLN A 25 -21.45 0.45 5.92
C GLN A 25 -21.07 -0.56 4.83
N ILE A 26 -19.97 -0.32 4.11
CA ILE A 26 -19.46 -1.28 3.12
C ILE A 26 -18.35 -2.16 3.70
N LEU A 27 -17.53 -1.61 4.61
CA LEU A 27 -16.48 -2.38 5.27
C LEU A 27 -17.04 -3.53 6.12
N LYS A 28 -18.03 -3.27 6.97
CA LYS A 28 -18.61 -4.33 7.83
C LYS A 28 -19.03 -5.59 7.07
N PRO A 29 -19.78 -5.52 5.96
CA PRO A 29 -20.06 -6.71 5.15
C PRO A 29 -18.82 -7.30 4.46
N ALA A 30 -17.89 -6.47 4.00
CA ALA A 30 -16.69 -6.94 3.29
C ALA A 30 -15.72 -7.70 4.20
N VAL A 31 -15.54 -7.25 5.45
CA VAL A 31 -14.65 -7.90 6.43
C VAL A 31 -15.34 -8.99 7.27
N ASN A 32 -16.61 -9.28 7.02
CA ASN A 32 -17.32 -10.33 7.76
C ASN A 32 -16.63 -11.68 7.54
N LYS A 33 -16.40 -12.43 8.61
CA LYS A 33 -15.62 -13.67 8.55
C LYS A 33 -16.33 -14.80 7.80
N GLU A 34 -17.67 -14.81 7.79
CA GLU A 34 -18.45 -15.89 7.19
C GLU A 34 -18.92 -15.57 5.77
N THR A 35 -19.31 -14.31 5.53
CA THR A 35 -19.97 -13.89 4.29
C THR A 35 -19.24 -12.74 3.60
N GLY A 36 -18.09 -12.35 4.08
CA GLY A 36 -17.30 -11.25 3.52
C GLY A 36 -16.35 -11.68 2.43
N LEU A 37 -15.47 -10.77 2.04
CA LEU A 37 -14.51 -10.96 0.95
C LEU A 37 -13.09 -11.25 1.45
N GLY A 38 -12.94 -11.66 2.71
CA GLY A 38 -11.63 -12.00 3.29
C GLY A 38 -10.99 -13.21 2.60
N THR A 39 -9.66 -13.15 2.45
CA THR A 39 -8.83 -14.24 1.90
C THR A 39 -8.05 -14.97 2.98
N GLY A 40 -8.23 -14.60 4.24
CA GLY A 40 -7.41 -15.07 5.38
C GLY A 40 -6.25 -14.12 5.70
N ARG A 41 -5.85 -13.27 4.76
CA ARG A 41 -4.86 -12.20 4.98
C ARG A 41 -5.53 -10.91 5.48
N VAL A 42 -4.74 -9.99 6.04
CA VAL A 42 -5.23 -8.64 6.37
C VAL A 42 -5.62 -7.89 5.10
N MET A 43 -6.64 -7.05 5.19
CA MET A 43 -6.94 -6.08 4.15
C MET A 43 -6.12 -4.83 4.40
N SER A 44 -5.47 -4.30 3.38
CA SER A 44 -4.61 -3.12 3.45
C SER A 44 -4.92 -2.10 2.36
N HIS A 45 -4.60 -0.85 2.59
CA HIS A 45 -4.82 0.23 1.63
C HIS A 45 -3.59 0.39 0.73
N PHE A 46 -3.78 0.21 -0.55
CA PHE A 46 -2.79 0.38 -1.62
C PHE A 46 -3.11 1.65 -2.41
N VAL A 47 -2.16 2.56 -2.52
CA VAL A 47 -2.32 3.83 -3.24
C VAL A 47 -1.14 4.05 -4.15
N PHE A 48 -1.39 4.29 -5.44
CA PHE A 48 -0.42 4.92 -6.31
C PHE A 48 -0.47 6.44 -6.16
N ASP A 49 0.69 7.02 -6.01
CA ASP A 49 0.95 8.45 -5.96
C ASP A 49 1.76 8.87 -7.19
N GLU A 50 1.23 9.79 -7.97
CA GLU A 50 1.94 10.48 -9.04
C GLU A 50 2.49 11.79 -8.49
N LEU A 51 3.80 11.87 -8.31
CA LEU A 51 4.50 13.02 -7.75
C LEU A 51 5.23 13.79 -8.85
N PRO A 52 5.10 15.14 -8.93
CA PRO A 52 5.72 15.94 -9.99
C PRO A 52 7.25 15.82 -10.08
N HIS A 53 7.90 15.51 -8.96
CA HIS A 53 9.36 15.46 -8.85
C HIS A 53 9.93 14.08 -8.56
N TYR A 54 9.10 13.03 -8.66
CA TYR A 54 9.57 11.66 -8.57
C TYR A 54 9.47 10.99 -9.93
N HIS A 55 10.51 10.25 -10.32
CA HIS A 55 10.69 9.76 -11.68
C HIS A 55 9.77 8.61 -12.09
N LYS A 56 9.00 8.06 -11.17
CA LYS A 56 8.04 6.97 -11.40
C LYS A 56 6.82 7.07 -10.50
N LEU A 57 5.83 6.23 -10.71
CA LEU A 57 4.71 6.09 -9.77
C LEU A 57 5.21 5.47 -8.46
N LEU A 58 4.79 6.04 -7.35
CA LEU A 58 5.12 5.58 -6.01
C LEU A 58 3.90 4.92 -5.39
N VAL A 59 4.08 3.79 -4.69
CA VAL A 59 3.02 3.20 -3.88
C VAL A 59 3.19 3.61 -2.43
N THR A 60 2.11 4.07 -1.79
CA THR A 60 2.05 4.26 -0.33
C THR A 60 1.11 3.24 0.29
N THR A 61 1.54 2.52 1.31
CA THR A 61 0.77 1.51 2.07
C THR A 61 1.25 1.43 3.53
N ASP A 62 0.44 1.19 4.58
CA ASP A 62 -1.00 1.30 4.67
C ASP A 62 -1.40 2.60 5.38
N GLY A 63 -1.97 3.52 4.65
CA GLY A 63 -2.40 4.81 5.20
C GLY A 63 -3.91 4.91 5.48
N GLY A 64 -4.67 3.80 5.37
CA GLY A 64 -6.12 3.88 5.40
C GLY A 64 -6.91 2.73 6.03
N MET A 65 -6.28 1.59 6.32
CA MET A 65 -6.98 0.40 6.83
C MET A 65 -6.47 -0.06 8.19
N MET A 66 -5.17 -0.38 8.30
CA MET A 66 -4.58 -0.93 9.52
C MET A 66 -4.05 0.19 10.40
N THR A 67 -4.62 0.33 11.60
CA THR A 67 -4.29 1.45 12.51
C THR A 67 -2.84 1.35 13.02
N TYR A 68 -2.49 0.24 13.63
CA TYR A 68 -1.16 -0.10 14.14
C TYR A 68 -0.89 -1.58 13.80
N PRO A 69 -0.44 -1.88 12.58
CA PRO A 69 -0.19 -3.26 12.16
C PRO A 69 0.98 -3.85 12.95
N THR A 70 0.87 -5.11 13.35
CA THR A 70 1.99 -5.88 13.91
C THR A 70 3.02 -6.20 12.82
N LEU A 71 4.18 -6.73 13.20
CA LEU A 71 5.20 -7.17 12.26
C LEU A 71 4.64 -8.15 11.21
N GLU A 72 3.91 -9.18 11.65
CA GLU A 72 3.29 -10.19 10.79
C GLU A 72 2.24 -9.57 9.86
N GLN A 73 1.50 -8.57 10.34
CA GLN A 73 0.53 -7.85 9.52
C GLN A 73 1.24 -6.96 8.49
N LYS A 74 2.38 -6.35 8.84
CA LYS A 74 3.20 -5.59 7.88
C LYS A 74 3.79 -6.49 6.79
N ALA A 75 4.22 -7.70 7.11
CA ALA A 75 4.63 -8.69 6.12
C ALA A 75 3.48 -9.01 5.15
N GLN A 76 2.27 -9.24 5.64
CA GLN A 76 1.09 -9.47 4.80
C GLN A 76 0.70 -8.24 3.96
N ILE A 77 0.90 -7.02 4.47
CA ILE A 77 0.71 -5.78 3.69
C ILE A 77 1.70 -5.72 2.52
N ILE A 78 2.96 -6.11 2.76
CA ILE A 78 3.96 -6.22 1.68
C ILE A 78 3.53 -7.26 0.65
N GLU A 79 3.14 -8.46 1.06
CA GLU A 79 2.67 -9.52 0.16
C GLU A 79 1.49 -9.09 -0.69
N ASN A 80 0.47 -8.45 -0.09
CA ASN A 80 -0.66 -7.89 -0.82
C ASN A 80 -0.23 -6.86 -1.87
N THR A 81 0.73 -6.02 -1.51
CA THR A 81 1.27 -4.96 -2.39
C THR A 81 2.05 -5.56 -3.55
N VAL A 82 2.92 -6.53 -3.28
CA VAL A 82 3.70 -7.26 -4.30
C VAL A 82 2.77 -7.98 -5.27
N GLU A 83 1.77 -8.72 -4.78
CA GLU A 83 0.79 -9.42 -5.60
C GLU A 83 0.03 -8.44 -6.53
N THR A 84 -0.33 -7.27 -5.99
CA THR A 84 -1.01 -6.23 -6.76
C THR A 84 -0.11 -5.64 -7.85
N LEU A 85 1.16 -5.35 -7.52
CA LEU A 85 2.14 -4.84 -8.47
C LEU A 85 2.48 -5.86 -9.56
N LYS A 86 2.60 -7.14 -9.22
CA LYS A 86 2.77 -8.22 -10.21
C LYS A 86 1.62 -8.30 -11.20
N ALA A 87 0.37 -8.16 -10.73
CA ALA A 87 -0.80 -8.12 -11.62
C ALA A 87 -0.77 -6.91 -12.58
N LEU A 88 -0.02 -5.86 -12.26
CA LEU A 88 0.22 -4.69 -13.11
C LEU A 88 1.49 -4.79 -13.95
N GLY A 89 2.22 -5.90 -13.88
CA GLY A 89 3.44 -6.14 -14.66
C GLY A 89 4.74 -5.65 -14.03
N TYR A 90 4.73 -5.28 -12.75
CA TYR A 90 5.97 -4.98 -12.02
C TYR A 90 6.70 -6.26 -11.64
N GLU A 91 8.01 -6.24 -11.82
CA GLU A 91 8.90 -7.33 -11.39
C GLU A 91 9.78 -6.84 -10.25
N ASN A 92 9.84 -7.62 -9.18
CA ASN A 92 10.73 -7.41 -8.03
C ASN A 92 10.70 -5.97 -7.48
N PRO A 93 9.54 -5.41 -7.06
CA PRO A 93 9.42 -4.03 -6.62
C PRO A 93 10.28 -3.74 -5.39
N LYS A 94 10.78 -2.51 -5.30
CA LYS A 94 11.65 -2.00 -4.25
C LYS A 94 10.81 -1.36 -3.14
N ILE A 95 10.85 -1.95 -1.96
CA ILE A 95 10.03 -1.57 -0.82
C ILE A 95 10.88 -0.90 0.25
N ALA A 96 10.58 0.34 0.56
CA ALA A 96 11.16 1.07 1.67
C ALA A 96 10.27 0.94 2.91
N ALA A 97 10.72 0.19 3.92
CA ALA A 97 10.09 0.15 5.24
C ALA A 97 10.57 1.37 6.04
N VAL A 98 9.77 2.47 5.96
CA VAL A 98 10.24 3.77 6.40
C VAL A 98 10.17 3.95 7.91
N ALA A 99 11.19 4.60 8.42
CA ALA A 99 11.31 5.10 9.78
C ALA A 99 11.92 6.50 9.79
N ALA A 100 12.02 7.12 10.96
CA ALA A 100 12.61 8.45 11.07
C ALA A 100 14.14 8.44 10.95
N VAL A 101 14.79 7.28 11.08
CA VAL A 101 16.24 7.09 11.04
C VAL A 101 16.59 5.75 10.38
N GLU A 102 17.85 5.62 9.95
CA GLU A 102 18.37 4.47 9.21
C GLU A 102 18.99 3.38 10.12
N LYS A 103 19.12 3.68 11.41
CA LYS A 103 19.71 2.76 12.40
C LYS A 103 18.66 2.23 13.34
N VAL A 104 18.76 0.95 13.68
CA VAL A 104 17.88 0.33 14.68
C VAL A 104 18.07 1.03 16.03
N ASN A 105 16.97 1.48 16.60
CA ASN A 105 16.90 2.06 17.92
C ASN A 105 15.77 1.37 18.71
N PRO A 106 16.07 0.61 19.78
CA PRO A 106 15.04 -0.08 20.57
C PRO A 106 13.98 0.84 21.20
N LYS A 107 14.26 2.14 21.30
CA LYS A 107 13.29 3.15 21.77
C LYS A 107 12.35 3.62 20.65
N MET A 108 12.60 3.19 19.42
CA MET A 108 11.80 3.47 18.22
C MET A 108 11.42 2.12 17.59
N PRO A 109 10.34 1.47 18.03
CA PRO A 109 9.97 0.13 17.61
C PRO A 109 9.80 0.02 16.09
N GLU A 110 9.44 1.08 15.39
CA GLU A 110 9.32 1.12 13.93
C GLU A 110 10.65 0.77 13.24
N THR A 111 11.79 1.14 13.84
CA THR A 111 13.13 0.82 13.29
C THR A 111 13.48 -0.66 13.47
N VAL A 112 13.04 -1.25 14.58
CA VAL A 112 13.24 -2.68 14.87
C VAL A 112 12.40 -3.52 13.92
N GLU A 113 11.12 -3.18 13.75
CA GLU A 113 10.22 -3.87 12.84
C GLU A 113 10.65 -3.74 11.37
N ALA A 114 11.11 -2.55 10.95
CA ALA A 114 11.61 -2.33 9.59
C ALA A 114 12.85 -3.18 9.28
N ARG A 115 13.76 -3.33 10.26
CA ARG A 115 14.91 -4.24 10.16
C ARG A 115 14.46 -5.69 10.02
N GLU A 116 13.54 -6.13 10.85
CA GLU A 116 13.04 -7.50 10.82
C GLU A 116 12.35 -7.82 9.48
N LEU A 117 11.58 -6.89 8.90
CA LEU A 117 10.97 -7.05 7.57
C LEU A 117 12.04 -7.23 6.47
N LYS A 118 13.13 -6.48 6.53
CA LYS A 118 14.28 -6.68 5.64
C LYS A 118 14.88 -8.08 5.81
N GLU A 119 15.11 -8.50 7.04
CA GLU A 119 15.68 -9.82 7.34
C GLU A 119 14.72 -10.96 6.93
N MET A 120 13.41 -10.80 7.08
CA MET A 120 12.40 -11.74 6.55
C MET A 120 12.48 -11.87 5.02
N ASN A 121 12.72 -10.76 4.32
CA ASN A 121 12.93 -10.77 2.88
C ASN A 121 14.24 -11.48 2.51
N GLU A 122 15.34 -11.21 3.20
CA GLU A 122 16.64 -11.85 3.02
C GLU A 122 16.57 -13.36 3.29
N ARG A 123 15.77 -13.82 4.26
CA ARG A 123 15.51 -15.23 4.56
C ARG A 123 14.52 -15.90 3.58
N GLY A 124 13.93 -15.14 2.66
CA GLY A 124 12.96 -15.62 1.68
C GLY A 124 11.57 -15.91 2.26
N GLU A 125 11.23 -15.36 3.41
CA GLU A 125 9.89 -15.39 3.99
C GLU A 125 8.97 -14.41 3.24
N ILE A 126 9.46 -13.19 2.94
CA ILE A 126 8.84 -12.23 2.02
C ILE A 126 9.54 -12.37 0.67
N LYS A 127 8.78 -12.57 -0.41
CA LYS A 127 9.32 -12.94 -1.74
C LYS A 127 8.92 -11.94 -2.83
N ASP A 128 9.58 -12.09 -3.98
CA ASP A 128 9.27 -11.36 -5.22
C ASP A 128 9.37 -9.82 -5.07
N CYS A 129 10.21 -9.35 -4.16
CA CYS A 129 10.51 -7.94 -3.95
C CYS A 129 11.87 -7.77 -3.26
N VAL A 130 12.34 -6.54 -3.19
CA VAL A 130 13.48 -6.12 -2.36
C VAL A 130 12.96 -5.26 -1.23
N VAL A 131 13.21 -5.62 0.02
CA VAL A 131 12.84 -4.83 1.19
C VAL A 131 14.07 -4.18 1.80
N GLU A 132 14.04 -2.87 1.99
CA GLU A 132 15.05 -2.12 2.74
C GLU A 132 14.41 -1.45 3.95
N GLY A 133 15.09 -1.53 5.09
CA GLY A 133 14.65 -0.89 6.33
C GLY A 133 15.56 -1.17 7.54
N PRO A 134 15.59 -0.27 8.53
CA PRO A 134 14.92 1.04 8.51
C PRO A 134 15.59 2.00 7.52
N ILE A 135 14.79 2.79 6.84
CA ILE A 135 15.23 3.80 5.88
C ILE A 135 14.39 5.07 6.05
N SER A 136 15.02 6.25 6.00
CA SER A 136 14.28 7.51 6.03
C SER A 136 13.66 7.84 4.67
N LEU A 137 12.61 8.67 4.66
CA LEU A 137 11.86 8.97 3.45
C LEU A 137 12.71 9.70 2.39
N ASP A 138 13.59 10.59 2.81
CA ASP A 138 14.51 11.31 1.92
C ASP A 138 15.48 10.34 1.22
N ILE A 139 16.09 9.41 1.95
CA ILE A 139 16.94 8.37 1.34
C ILE A 139 16.16 7.46 0.39
N ALA A 140 14.93 7.10 0.76
CA ALA A 140 14.11 6.23 -0.08
C ALA A 140 13.76 6.86 -1.44
N LEU A 141 13.61 8.19 -1.50
CA LEU A 141 13.11 8.92 -2.67
C LEU A 141 14.16 9.76 -3.40
N ASP A 142 15.29 10.08 -2.77
CA ASP A 142 16.31 10.96 -3.30
C ASP A 142 17.70 10.30 -3.23
N LYS A 143 18.25 10.04 -4.42
CA LYS A 143 19.56 9.41 -4.55
C LYS A 143 20.70 10.30 -4.04
N GLU A 144 20.61 11.63 -4.22
CA GLU A 144 21.60 12.57 -3.71
C GLU A 144 21.64 12.56 -2.18
N CYS A 145 20.47 12.53 -1.52
CA CYS A 145 20.38 12.38 -0.07
C CYS A 145 21.01 11.07 0.41
N ALA A 146 20.78 9.96 -0.32
CA ALA A 146 21.38 8.68 0.00
C ALA A 146 22.91 8.73 -0.09
N ASP A 147 23.45 9.33 -1.16
CA ASP A 147 24.89 9.45 -1.39
C ASP A 147 25.57 10.34 -0.34
N ILE A 148 24.96 11.47 0.02
CA ILE A 148 25.45 12.36 1.09
C ILE A 148 25.50 11.64 2.45
N LYS A 149 24.50 10.82 2.74
CA LYS A 149 24.44 10.04 4.00
C LYS A 149 25.24 8.74 3.94
N GLY A 150 25.84 8.41 2.80
CA GLY A 150 26.59 7.15 2.61
C GLY A 150 25.74 5.90 2.77
N PHE A 151 24.47 5.96 2.36
CA PHE A 151 23.54 4.84 2.46
C PHE A 151 23.46 4.08 1.13
N GLU A 152 24.00 2.88 1.12
CA GLU A 152 24.03 2.00 -0.06
C GLU A 152 22.91 0.97 0.00
N SER A 153 21.97 1.05 -0.95
CA SER A 153 20.89 0.08 -1.11
C SER A 153 20.29 0.19 -2.52
N PRO A 154 19.81 -0.90 -3.13
CA PRO A 154 19.08 -0.81 -4.39
C PRO A 154 17.74 -0.06 -4.29
N VAL A 155 17.24 0.16 -3.07
CA VAL A 155 16.00 0.92 -2.80
C VAL A 155 16.27 2.43 -2.69
N ALA A 156 17.51 2.81 -2.35
CA ALA A 156 17.87 4.21 -2.10
C ALA A 156 17.71 5.08 -3.35
N GLY A 157 16.88 6.11 -3.27
CA GLY A 157 16.51 7.02 -4.37
C GLY A 157 15.62 6.39 -5.44
N ASP A 158 15.18 5.15 -5.25
CA ASP A 158 14.46 4.39 -6.30
C ASP A 158 13.39 3.44 -5.71
N ALA A 159 12.74 3.84 -4.62
CA ALA A 159 11.66 3.05 -4.02
C ALA A 159 10.43 2.98 -4.94
N ASP A 160 9.85 1.81 -5.12
CA ASP A 160 8.53 1.62 -5.74
C ASP A 160 7.42 1.73 -4.70
N VAL A 161 7.72 1.37 -3.45
CA VAL A 161 6.75 1.29 -2.36
C VAL A 161 7.31 1.93 -1.10
N ILE A 162 6.49 2.77 -0.49
CA ILE A 162 6.68 3.27 0.88
C ILE A 162 5.73 2.49 1.80
N LEU A 163 6.31 1.59 2.59
CA LEU A 163 5.60 0.94 3.69
C LEU A 163 5.71 1.84 4.92
N VAL A 164 4.59 2.45 5.32
CA VAL A 164 4.55 3.32 6.50
C VAL A 164 4.38 2.50 7.80
N PRO A 165 4.91 2.97 8.93
CA PRO A 165 4.85 2.23 10.18
C PRO A 165 3.43 2.08 10.76
N ASN A 166 2.55 3.03 10.49
CA ASN A 166 1.17 3.06 10.99
C ASN A 166 0.31 4.05 10.20
N ILE A 167 -1.01 4.01 10.45
CA ILE A 167 -2.00 4.83 9.74
C ILE A 167 -1.79 6.34 9.90
N GLN A 168 -1.22 6.79 11.03
CA GLN A 168 -1.00 8.23 11.27
C GLN A 168 -0.01 8.77 10.26
N VAL A 169 1.13 8.09 10.13
CA VAL A 169 2.18 8.46 9.16
C VAL A 169 1.65 8.38 7.74
N GLY A 170 0.97 7.29 7.37
CA GLY A 170 0.46 7.10 6.01
C GLY A 170 -0.64 8.10 5.63
N ASN A 171 -1.55 8.41 6.55
CA ASN A 171 -2.61 9.39 6.30
C ASN A 171 -2.06 10.82 6.16
N ILE A 172 -1.09 11.19 7.00
CA ILE A 172 -0.43 12.51 6.91
C ILE A 172 0.36 12.61 5.61
N LEU A 173 1.14 11.57 5.27
CA LEU A 173 1.92 11.52 4.01
C LEU A 173 1.00 11.65 2.79
N GLY A 174 -0.07 10.85 2.68
CA GLY A 174 -0.99 10.94 1.54
C GLY A 174 -1.67 12.31 1.41
N LYS A 175 -2.00 12.96 2.53
CA LYS A 175 -2.53 14.34 2.50
C LYS A 175 -1.45 15.36 2.13
N SER A 176 -0.23 15.17 2.55
CA SER A 176 0.90 16.03 2.15
C SER A 176 1.16 15.90 0.65
N ILE A 177 1.10 14.71 0.10
CA ILE A 177 1.23 14.45 -1.34
C ILE A 177 0.16 15.20 -2.12
N THR A 178 -1.12 15.07 -1.74
CA THR A 178 -2.21 15.68 -2.52
C THR A 178 -2.33 17.18 -2.32
N ILE A 179 -2.13 17.69 -1.10
CA ILE A 179 -2.41 19.09 -0.77
C ILE A 179 -1.16 19.97 -0.91
N ILE A 180 -0.01 19.49 -0.45
CA ILE A 180 1.24 20.27 -0.44
C ILE A 180 1.99 20.06 -1.75
N ALA A 181 2.24 18.78 -2.12
CA ALA A 181 2.99 18.46 -3.33
C ALA A 181 2.14 18.47 -4.61
N GLN A 182 0.82 18.69 -4.51
CA GLN A 182 -0.12 18.72 -5.65
C GLN A 182 -0.05 17.46 -6.54
N GLY A 183 0.30 16.33 -5.93
CA GLY A 183 0.31 15.03 -6.57
C GLY A 183 -1.11 14.48 -6.82
N ASN A 184 -1.20 13.54 -7.73
CA ASN A 184 -2.43 12.78 -7.94
C ASN A 184 -2.31 11.43 -7.21
N MET A 185 -3.44 10.91 -6.76
CA MET A 185 -3.46 9.58 -6.15
C MET A 185 -4.59 8.73 -6.71
N ALA A 186 -4.36 7.41 -6.73
CA ALA A 186 -5.35 6.41 -7.08
C ALA A 186 -5.16 5.19 -6.18
N GLY A 187 -6.22 4.73 -5.51
CA GLY A 187 -6.05 3.65 -4.55
C GLY A 187 -7.31 2.86 -4.27
N PHE A 188 -7.10 1.71 -3.67
CA PHE A 188 -8.14 0.78 -3.25
C PHE A 188 -7.61 -0.14 -2.13
N VAL A 189 -8.51 -0.90 -1.52
CA VAL A 189 -8.15 -1.92 -0.54
C VAL A 189 -7.83 -3.24 -1.25
N VAL A 190 -6.72 -3.85 -0.86
CA VAL A 190 -6.21 -5.15 -1.30
C VAL A 190 -6.26 -6.18 -0.16
N GLY A 191 -5.92 -7.45 -0.42
CA GLY A 191 -6.03 -8.53 0.56
C GLY A 191 -7.45 -9.09 0.68
N ALA A 192 -8.40 -8.58 -0.10
CA ALA A 192 -9.72 -9.16 -0.31
C ALA A 192 -9.75 -9.98 -1.62
N GLN A 193 -10.84 -10.77 -1.82
CA GLN A 193 -11.05 -11.55 -3.05
C GLN A 193 -11.02 -10.69 -4.31
N VAL A 194 -11.49 -9.44 -4.20
CA VAL A 194 -11.46 -8.43 -5.27
C VAL A 194 -11.03 -7.08 -4.71
N PRO A 195 -10.49 -6.16 -5.55
CA PRO A 195 -10.20 -4.79 -5.13
C PRO A 195 -11.45 -4.08 -4.60
N ILE A 196 -11.29 -3.28 -3.53
CA ILE A 196 -12.40 -2.50 -2.96
C ILE A 196 -12.01 -1.01 -2.97
N VAL A 197 -12.61 -0.24 -3.87
CA VAL A 197 -12.31 1.18 -4.06
C VAL A 197 -13.00 2.02 -2.99
N PHE A 198 -12.20 2.65 -2.11
CA PHE A 198 -12.64 3.58 -1.08
C PHE A 198 -12.03 4.96 -1.32
N CYS A 199 -12.72 5.80 -2.02
CA CYS A 199 -12.31 7.19 -2.10
C CYS A 199 -12.88 8.00 -0.92
N SER A 200 -12.11 8.99 -0.47
CA SER A 200 -12.56 9.96 0.52
C SER A 200 -13.81 10.71 0.01
N ARG A 201 -14.63 11.22 0.92
CA ARG A 201 -15.74 12.14 0.54
C ARG A 201 -15.26 13.40 -0.16
N GLY A 202 -14.04 13.85 0.17
CA GLY A 202 -13.39 15.00 -0.45
C GLY A 202 -12.60 14.69 -1.73
N SER A 203 -12.53 13.42 -2.15
CA SER A 203 -11.79 13.04 -3.36
C SER A 203 -12.40 13.64 -4.62
N SER A 204 -11.55 14.09 -5.52
CA SER A 204 -11.92 14.63 -6.83
C SER A 204 -12.55 13.57 -7.74
N ALA A 205 -13.24 14.01 -8.79
CA ALA A 205 -13.75 13.09 -9.82
C ALA A 205 -12.60 12.35 -10.52
N LYS A 206 -11.46 13.02 -10.75
CA LYS A 206 -10.24 12.43 -11.32
C LYS A 206 -9.72 11.29 -10.45
N GLU A 207 -9.56 11.50 -9.16
CA GLU A 207 -9.08 10.48 -8.21
C GLU A 207 -10.00 9.25 -8.19
N LYS A 208 -11.32 9.45 -8.18
CA LYS A 208 -12.30 8.37 -8.23
C LYS A 208 -12.21 7.58 -9.52
N PHE A 209 -12.08 8.27 -10.66
CA PHE A 209 -11.93 7.64 -11.98
C PHE A 209 -10.63 6.84 -12.07
N LEU A 210 -9.51 7.43 -11.62
CA LEU A 210 -8.21 6.75 -11.63
C LEU A 210 -8.21 5.51 -10.72
N SER A 211 -8.83 5.60 -9.55
CA SER A 211 -8.96 4.45 -8.62
C SER A 211 -9.80 3.31 -9.22
N LEU A 212 -10.87 3.64 -9.96
CA LEU A 212 -11.67 2.64 -10.70
C LEU A 212 -10.86 2.00 -11.82
N ALA A 213 -10.17 2.81 -12.63
CA ALA A 213 -9.35 2.32 -13.73
C ALA A 213 -8.23 1.39 -13.23
N LEU A 214 -7.60 1.76 -12.12
CA LEU A 214 -6.57 0.96 -11.49
C LEU A 214 -7.12 -0.37 -10.95
N ALA A 215 -8.27 -0.36 -10.27
CA ALA A 215 -8.93 -1.58 -9.79
C ALA A 215 -9.29 -2.53 -10.94
N ALA A 216 -9.79 -1.99 -12.06
CA ALA A 216 -10.09 -2.76 -13.27
C ALA A 216 -8.82 -3.37 -13.88
N ALA A 217 -7.71 -2.61 -13.95
CA ALA A 217 -6.44 -3.10 -14.47
C ALA A 217 -5.88 -4.25 -13.63
N VAL A 218 -5.91 -4.13 -12.30
CA VAL A 218 -5.48 -5.19 -11.38
C VAL A 218 -6.35 -6.44 -11.50
N SER A 219 -7.67 -6.28 -11.58
CA SER A 219 -8.59 -7.41 -11.76
C SER A 219 -8.34 -8.14 -13.08
N ALA A 220 -8.07 -7.41 -14.17
CA ALA A 220 -7.71 -7.99 -15.46
C ALA A 220 -6.35 -8.70 -15.44
N GLY A 221 -5.37 -8.17 -14.70
CA GLY A 221 -4.03 -8.76 -14.54
C GLY A 221 -4.03 -10.06 -13.73
N LYS A 222 -4.90 -10.17 -12.73
CA LYS A 222 -5.06 -11.40 -11.91
C LYS A 222 -5.69 -12.57 -12.68
N ASN A 223 -6.37 -12.28 -13.77
CA ASN A 223 -7.06 -13.29 -14.61
C ASN A 223 -6.18 -13.79 -15.78
N LYS A 224 -4.93 -13.35 -15.86
CA LYS A 224 -3.92 -13.81 -16.83
C LYS A 224 -3.01 -14.84 -16.18
#